data_78067735c90c044d5db61fd70b8197ae
#
_entry.id   78067735c90c044d5db61fd70b8197ae
#
_cell.length_a   1.000
_cell.length_b   1.000
_cell.length_c   1.000
_cell.angle_alpha   90.00
_cell.angle_beta   90.00
_cell.angle_gamma   90.00
#
_symmetry.space_group_name_H-M   'P 1'
#
loop_
_entity.id
_entity.type
_entity.pdbx_description
1 polymer ?
#
loop_
_entity_poly.entity_id
_entity_poly.type
_entity_poly.pdbx_seq_one_letter_code
_entity_poly.pdbx_strand_id
1 'polypeptide(L)'
;MAICTECSQPLSTTAPACPHCGAPAAVALRVPAAEPADWPEALEAAVRAALQWPEGELAVAQLAQVESVKLDEVDAADLTKFVVGLRGLPALKWLGFSRAGIADAGPLSELGGLRYLYLEKNHITDIAPLRELKQLKQLWLYGNPLEPAAVAALEEALPKCEVFI
;
A
#
# COMPACT_ATOMS: atom_id res chain seq x y z
N MET A 1 1.22 -2.04 -18.89
CA MET A 1 0.36 -1.93 -20.08
C MET A 1 -1.08 -2.04 -19.59
N ALA A 2 -1.96 -1.11 -19.91
CA ALA A 2 -3.36 -1.21 -19.51
C ALA A 2 -4.11 -2.12 -20.50
N ILE A 3 -5.12 -2.84 -20.03
CA ILE A 3 -5.93 -3.75 -20.83
C ILE A 3 -7.39 -3.30 -20.73
N CYS A 4 -8.13 -3.34 -21.82
CA CYS A 4 -9.54 -3.05 -21.84
C CYS A 4 -10.34 -4.17 -21.15
N THR A 5 -11.20 -3.83 -20.20
CA THR A 5 -12.03 -4.79 -19.47
C THR A 5 -13.12 -5.42 -20.32
N GLU A 6 -13.55 -4.73 -21.40
CA GLU A 6 -14.64 -5.19 -22.27
C GLU A 6 -14.17 -6.13 -23.39
N CYS A 7 -12.97 -5.88 -23.95
CA CYS A 7 -12.49 -6.66 -25.08
C CYS A 7 -11.09 -7.28 -24.88
N SER A 8 -10.50 -7.11 -23.72
CA SER A 8 -9.18 -7.66 -23.35
C SER A 8 -8.01 -7.24 -24.24
N GLN A 9 -8.16 -6.18 -25.02
CA GLN A 9 -7.11 -5.66 -25.90
C GLN A 9 -6.24 -4.62 -25.20
N PRO A 10 -4.95 -4.51 -25.55
CA PRO A 10 -4.05 -3.54 -24.95
C PRO A 10 -4.48 -2.10 -25.23
N LEU A 11 -4.36 -1.24 -24.20
CA LEU A 11 -4.76 0.16 -24.26
C LEU A 11 -3.60 1.10 -23.99
N SER A 12 -3.63 2.27 -24.65
CA SER A 12 -2.85 3.42 -24.23
C SER A 12 -3.52 4.08 -23.02
N THR A 13 -2.74 4.42 -21.99
CA THR A 13 -3.22 5.10 -20.78
C THR A 13 -3.76 6.51 -21.03
N THR A 14 -3.55 7.06 -22.24
CA THR A 14 -3.96 8.41 -22.64
C THR A 14 -5.15 8.45 -23.58
N ALA A 15 -5.67 7.29 -24.01
CA ALA A 15 -6.80 7.23 -24.92
C ALA A 15 -8.13 7.55 -24.22
N PRO A 16 -8.99 8.41 -24.75
CA PRO A 16 -10.29 8.74 -24.16
C PRO A 16 -11.31 7.59 -24.24
N ALA A 17 -11.09 6.63 -25.11
CA ALA A 17 -11.89 5.42 -25.27
C ALA A 17 -11.04 4.28 -25.85
N CYS A 18 -11.51 3.04 -25.67
CA CYS A 18 -10.87 1.88 -26.26
C CYS A 18 -10.99 1.93 -27.82
N PRO A 19 -9.86 1.88 -28.56
CA PRO A 19 -9.90 1.91 -30.02
C PRO A 19 -10.50 0.65 -30.65
N HIS A 20 -10.65 -0.43 -29.89
CA HIS A 20 -11.14 -1.72 -30.39
C HIS A 20 -12.64 -1.92 -30.17
N CYS A 21 -13.20 -1.47 -29.04
CA CYS A 21 -14.60 -1.69 -28.69
C CYS A 21 -15.37 -0.40 -28.37
N GLY A 22 -14.71 0.77 -28.33
CA GLY A 22 -15.34 2.06 -28.06
C GLY A 22 -15.67 2.31 -26.58
N ALA A 23 -15.36 1.38 -25.67
CA ALA A 23 -15.63 1.56 -24.25
C ALA A 23 -14.92 2.81 -23.70
N PRO A 24 -15.59 3.66 -22.88
CA PRO A 24 -15.00 4.88 -22.36
C PRO A 24 -13.82 4.57 -21.43
N ALA A 25 -12.81 5.43 -21.41
CA ALA A 25 -11.55 5.21 -20.68
C ALA A 25 -11.74 4.93 -19.18
N ALA A 26 -12.78 5.49 -18.57
CA ALA A 26 -13.12 5.25 -17.16
C ALA A 26 -13.49 3.78 -16.86
N VAL A 27 -13.98 3.03 -17.86
CA VAL A 27 -14.34 1.61 -17.76
C VAL A 27 -13.21 0.73 -18.30
N ALA A 28 -12.39 1.28 -19.22
CA ALA A 28 -11.40 0.52 -19.98
C ALA A 28 -10.02 0.40 -19.29
N LEU A 29 -9.72 1.24 -18.29
CA LEU A 29 -8.42 1.26 -17.63
C LEU A 29 -8.45 0.37 -16.38
N ARG A 30 -8.22 -0.91 -16.55
CA ARG A 30 -7.77 -1.76 -15.45
C ARG A 30 -6.25 -1.73 -15.42
N VAL A 31 -5.68 -1.03 -14.45
CA VAL A 31 -4.33 -1.34 -13.99
C VAL A 31 -4.42 -2.75 -13.42
N PRO A 32 -3.67 -3.73 -13.90
CA PRO A 32 -3.66 -5.04 -13.26
C PRO A 32 -3.23 -4.81 -11.81
N ALA A 33 -4.16 -4.91 -10.88
CA ALA A 33 -3.82 -5.16 -9.50
C ALA A 33 -2.99 -6.45 -9.52
N ALA A 34 -1.86 -6.46 -8.80
CA ALA A 34 -1.09 -7.69 -8.67
C ALA A 34 -2.05 -8.78 -8.22
N GLU A 35 -2.13 -9.86 -9.01
CA GLU A 35 -3.02 -10.96 -8.65
C GLU A 35 -2.56 -11.54 -7.32
N PRO A 36 -3.48 -11.99 -6.44
CA PRO A 36 -3.12 -12.56 -5.14
C PRO A 36 -2.10 -13.72 -5.23
N ALA A 37 -1.99 -14.36 -6.38
CA ALA A 37 -1.04 -15.45 -6.64
C ALA A 37 0.44 -15.03 -6.48
N ASP A 38 0.77 -13.74 -6.62
CA ASP A 38 2.13 -13.21 -6.50
C ASP A 38 2.39 -12.54 -5.14
N TRP A 39 1.42 -12.57 -4.24
CA TRP A 39 1.56 -11.95 -2.93
C TRP A 39 2.41 -12.78 -1.97
N PRO A 40 3.18 -12.15 -1.08
CA PRO A 40 3.75 -12.86 0.05
C PRO A 40 2.64 -13.56 0.85
N GLU A 41 2.88 -14.81 1.28
CA GLU A 41 1.91 -15.61 2.04
C GLU A 41 1.36 -14.83 3.26
N ALA A 42 2.23 -14.10 3.94
CA ALA A 42 1.85 -13.27 5.08
C ALA A 42 0.87 -12.16 4.71
N LEU A 43 1.02 -11.55 3.52
CA LEU A 43 0.08 -10.52 3.05
C LEU A 43 -1.27 -11.13 2.71
N GLU A 44 -1.28 -12.24 2.00
CA GLU A 44 -2.52 -12.94 1.66
C GLU A 44 -3.26 -13.36 2.94
N ALA A 45 -2.56 -13.95 3.91
CA ALA A 45 -3.13 -14.34 5.20
C ALA A 45 -3.72 -13.15 5.96
N ALA A 46 -3.02 -12.00 5.98
CA ALA A 46 -3.50 -10.78 6.64
C ALA A 46 -4.75 -10.20 5.97
N VAL A 47 -4.81 -10.23 4.63
CA VAL A 47 -5.99 -9.76 3.86
C VAL A 47 -7.18 -10.71 4.08
N ARG A 48 -6.96 -12.01 4.07
CA ARG A 48 -7.99 -13.01 4.37
C ARG A 48 -8.54 -12.86 5.78
N ALA A 49 -7.68 -12.60 6.75
CA ALA A 49 -8.09 -12.32 8.12
C ALA A 49 -8.93 -11.04 8.23
N ALA A 50 -8.53 -9.97 7.54
CA ALA A 50 -9.27 -8.71 7.51
C ALA A 50 -10.68 -8.86 6.90
N LEU A 51 -10.83 -9.73 5.90
CA LEU A 51 -12.09 -10.02 5.24
C LEU A 51 -12.91 -11.12 5.95
N GLN A 52 -12.35 -11.80 6.95
CA GLN A 52 -12.92 -13.00 7.56
C GLN A 52 -13.26 -14.10 6.51
N TRP A 53 -12.39 -14.21 5.48
CA TRP A 53 -12.57 -15.09 4.32
C TRP A 53 -11.40 -16.08 4.22
N PRO A 54 -11.44 -17.20 4.99
CA PRO A 54 -10.29 -18.08 5.15
C PRO A 54 -9.91 -18.86 3.88
N GLU A 55 -10.88 -19.14 3.01
CA GLU A 55 -10.69 -19.96 1.81
C GLU A 55 -11.44 -19.38 0.61
N GLY A 56 -11.03 -19.75 -0.59
CA GLY A 56 -11.64 -19.33 -1.84
C GLY A 56 -10.86 -18.22 -2.56
N GLU A 57 -11.33 -17.86 -3.74
CA GLU A 57 -10.72 -16.82 -4.57
C GLU A 57 -10.98 -15.42 -4.00
N LEU A 58 -9.95 -14.58 -3.97
CA LEU A 58 -10.07 -13.19 -3.56
C LEU A 58 -10.45 -12.32 -4.77
N ALA A 59 -11.73 -12.09 -4.94
CA ALA A 59 -12.22 -11.25 -6.02
C ALA A 59 -11.91 -9.75 -5.77
N VAL A 60 -11.78 -8.98 -6.83
CA VAL A 60 -11.50 -7.53 -6.78
C VAL A 60 -12.50 -6.77 -5.89
N ALA A 61 -13.77 -7.18 -5.90
CA ALA A 61 -14.81 -6.56 -5.07
C ALA A 61 -14.57 -6.76 -3.56
N GLN A 62 -13.94 -7.85 -3.16
CA GLN A 62 -13.55 -8.13 -1.77
C GLN A 62 -12.31 -7.33 -1.38
N LEU A 63 -11.31 -7.27 -2.26
CA LEU A 63 -10.10 -6.46 -2.04
C LEU A 63 -10.42 -4.99 -1.87
N ALA A 64 -11.46 -4.49 -2.57
CA ALA A 64 -11.93 -3.11 -2.42
C ALA A 64 -12.59 -2.80 -1.07
N GLN A 65 -12.84 -3.80 -0.22
CA GLN A 65 -13.41 -3.63 1.12
C GLN A 65 -12.33 -3.64 2.22
N VAL A 66 -11.08 -3.96 1.89
CA VAL A 66 -9.99 -4.05 2.87
C VAL A 66 -9.54 -2.65 3.25
N GLU A 67 -9.92 -2.20 4.44
CA GLU A 67 -9.51 -0.90 4.98
C GLU A 67 -8.28 -0.99 5.90
N SER A 68 -7.99 -2.18 6.43
CA SER A 68 -6.90 -2.39 7.37
C SER A 68 -6.16 -3.70 7.10
N VAL A 69 -4.83 -3.65 7.16
CA VAL A 69 -3.95 -4.81 7.05
C VAL A 69 -2.92 -4.78 8.16
N LYS A 70 -2.79 -5.90 8.87
CA LYS A 70 -1.84 -6.08 9.96
C LYS A 70 -0.78 -7.11 9.58
N LEU A 71 0.47 -6.67 9.51
CA LEU A 71 1.64 -7.46 9.13
C LEU A 71 2.73 -7.35 10.20
N ASP A 72 2.32 -7.37 11.48
CA ASP A 72 3.24 -7.30 12.59
C ASP A 72 4.00 -8.63 12.73
N GLU A 73 5.28 -8.53 13.11
CA GLU A 73 6.17 -9.68 13.33
C GLU A 73 6.41 -10.54 12.08
N VAL A 74 6.10 -9.99 10.91
CA VAL A 74 6.38 -10.61 9.60
C VAL A 74 7.76 -10.16 9.13
N ASP A 75 8.54 -11.06 8.54
CA ASP A 75 9.78 -10.66 7.87
C ASP A 75 9.45 -9.89 6.59
N ALA A 76 9.48 -8.57 6.67
CA ALA A 76 9.24 -7.64 5.58
C ALA A 76 10.50 -6.83 5.23
N ALA A 77 11.69 -7.44 5.36
CA ALA A 77 12.95 -6.80 4.97
C ALA A 77 12.93 -6.31 3.50
N ASP A 78 12.24 -7.04 2.61
CA ASP A 78 11.92 -6.60 1.25
C ASP A 78 10.47 -6.12 1.16
N LEU A 79 10.25 -4.86 1.52
CA LEU A 79 8.92 -4.21 1.45
C LEU A 79 8.33 -4.16 0.04
N THR A 80 9.16 -4.18 -1.00
CA THR A 80 8.70 -4.04 -2.39
C THR A 80 7.65 -5.08 -2.74
N LYS A 81 7.83 -6.32 -2.31
CA LYS A 81 6.89 -7.42 -2.56
C LYS A 81 5.53 -7.19 -1.89
N PHE A 82 5.54 -6.63 -0.69
CA PHE A 82 4.31 -6.31 0.03
C PHE A 82 3.58 -5.12 -0.59
N VAL A 83 4.32 -4.07 -0.95
CA VAL A 83 3.74 -2.85 -1.53
C VAL A 83 3.05 -3.12 -2.85
N VAL A 84 3.60 -4.00 -3.70
CA VAL A 84 2.94 -4.41 -4.96
C VAL A 84 1.53 -4.96 -4.69
N GLY A 85 1.38 -5.83 -3.70
CA GLY A 85 0.06 -6.36 -3.30
C GLY A 85 -0.84 -5.32 -2.62
N LEU A 86 -0.28 -4.51 -1.71
CA LEU A 86 -1.01 -3.47 -0.98
C LEU A 86 -1.59 -2.39 -1.90
N ARG A 87 -0.95 -2.10 -3.04
CA ARG A 87 -1.47 -1.20 -4.09
C ARG A 87 -2.77 -1.71 -4.72
N GLY A 88 -3.02 -3.01 -4.65
CA GLY A 88 -4.27 -3.63 -5.07
C GLY A 88 -5.44 -3.41 -4.11
N LEU A 89 -5.24 -2.73 -2.98
CA LEU A 89 -6.23 -2.48 -1.94
C LEU A 89 -6.65 -0.99 -1.92
N PRO A 90 -7.60 -0.58 -2.76
CA PRO A 90 -7.93 0.85 -2.94
C PRO A 90 -8.56 1.52 -1.71
N ALA A 91 -9.13 0.73 -0.80
CA ALA A 91 -9.75 1.24 0.42
C ALA A 91 -8.79 1.27 1.63
N LEU A 92 -7.53 0.84 1.45
CA LEU A 92 -6.57 0.70 2.55
C LEU A 92 -6.26 2.05 3.21
N LYS A 93 -6.53 2.14 4.52
CA LYS A 93 -6.32 3.33 5.35
C LYS A 93 -5.40 3.06 6.53
N TRP A 94 -5.36 1.83 7.01
CA TRP A 94 -4.61 1.41 8.17
C TRP A 94 -3.64 0.28 7.81
N LEU A 95 -2.37 0.45 8.16
CA LEU A 95 -1.32 -0.51 7.86
C LEU A 95 -0.37 -0.65 9.06
N GLY A 96 -0.17 -1.89 9.51
CA GLY A 96 0.75 -2.23 10.59
C GLY A 96 1.89 -3.13 10.10
N PHE A 97 3.11 -2.71 10.40
CA PHE A 97 4.36 -3.44 10.17
C PHE A 97 5.27 -3.36 11.40
N SER A 98 4.72 -3.55 12.58
CA SER A 98 5.53 -3.50 13.80
C SER A 98 6.43 -4.74 13.91
N ARG A 99 7.71 -4.56 14.23
CA ARG A 99 8.72 -5.65 14.34
C ARG A 99 8.87 -6.48 13.07
N ALA A 100 8.85 -5.83 11.92
CA ALA A 100 8.91 -6.49 10.60
C ALA A 100 10.30 -6.48 9.97
N GLY A 101 11.32 -6.02 10.69
CA GLY A 101 12.70 -5.98 10.19
C GLY A 101 12.97 -4.96 9.08
N ILE A 102 12.08 -4.00 8.89
CA ILE A 102 12.15 -3.02 7.83
C ILE A 102 13.30 -2.05 8.07
N ALA A 103 14.17 -1.89 7.08
CA ALA A 103 15.23 -0.88 7.05
C ALA A 103 14.96 0.25 6.05
N ASP A 104 14.31 -0.08 4.92
CA ASP A 104 13.96 0.88 3.87
C ASP A 104 12.45 1.10 3.82
N ALA A 105 12.02 2.32 4.15
CA ALA A 105 10.63 2.76 4.07
C ALA A 105 10.24 3.34 2.69
N GLY A 106 11.18 3.40 1.74
CA GLY A 106 10.99 3.98 0.41
C GLY A 106 9.74 3.50 -0.31
N PRO A 107 9.53 2.18 -0.43
CA PRO A 107 8.36 1.63 -1.12
C PRO A 107 7.02 2.08 -0.55
N LEU A 108 6.92 2.39 0.75
CA LEU A 108 5.67 2.84 1.38
C LEU A 108 5.16 4.18 0.85
N SER A 109 6.03 5.01 0.27
CA SER A 109 5.64 6.30 -0.34
C SER A 109 4.58 6.17 -1.43
N GLU A 110 4.47 4.99 -2.04
CA GLU A 110 3.49 4.69 -3.08
C GLU A 110 2.05 4.51 -2.55
N LEU A 111 1.89 4.31 -1.23
CA LEU A 111 0.61 4.06 -0.58
C LEU A 111 -0.05 5.35 -0.09
N GLY A 112 -0.22 6.34 -0.97
CA GLY A 112 -0.72 7.69 -0.65
C GLY A 112 -2.09 7.77 0.00
N GLY A 113 -2.88 6.69 0.01
CA GLY A 113 -4.20 6.61 0.65
C GLY A 113 -4.18 6.34 2.16
N LEU A 114 -3.02 6.01 2.73
CA LEU A 114 -2.88 5.65 4.14
C LEU A 114 -3.19 6.83 5.06
N ARG A 115 -3.87 6.52 6.16
CA ARG A 115 -4.19 7.45 7.26
C ARG A 115 -3.49 7.07 8.56
N TYR A 116 -3.25 5.79 8.79
CA TYR A 116 -2.65 5.24 10.00
C TYR A 116 -1.56 4.26 9.60
N LEU A 117 -0.33 4.52 10.03
CA LEU A 117 0.82 3.70 9.68
C LEU A 117 1.64 3.38 10.94
N TYR A 118 1.81 2.10 11.20
CA TYR A 118 2.53 1.57 12.36
C TYR A 118 3.82 0.90 11.88
N LEU A 119 4.95 1.48 12.25
CA LEU A 119 6.30 1.03 11.88
C LEU A 119 7.21 0.85 13.10
N GLU A 120 6.59 0.54 14.24
CA GLU A 120 7.30 0.44 15.51
C GLU A 120 8.33 -0.69 15.51
N LYS A 121 9.46 -0.47 16.20
CA LYS A 121 10.49 -1.49 16.43
C LYS A 121 11.01 -2.12 15.12
N ASN A 122 11.32 -1.28 14.16
CA ASN A 122 12.01 -1.64 12.93
C ASN A 122 13.46 -1.09 12.93
N HIS A 123 14.11 -1.13 11.80
CA HIS A 123 15.48 -0.66 11.59
C HIS A 123 15.53 0.54 10.63
N ILE A 124 14.46 1.32 10.55
CA ILE A 124 14.33 2.44 9.63
C ILE A 124 15.24 3.58 10.11
N THR A 125 16.10 4.05 9.22
CA THR A 125 16.96 5.22 9.44
C THR A 125 16.53 6.40 8.59
N ASP A 126 16.04 6.15 7.37
CA ASP A 126 15.56 7.18 6.45
C ASP A 126 14.03 7.18 6.37
N ILE A 127 13.42 8.27 6.85
CA ILE A 127 11.97 8.51 6.82
C ILE A 127 11.58 9.57 5.80
N ALA A 128 12.52 10.06 4.99
CA ALA A 128 12.25 11.09 3.98
C ALA A 128 11.15 10.65 2.97
N PRO A 129 11.07 9.39 2.53
CA PRO A 129 10.01 8.93 1.62
C PRO A 129 8.61 9.05 2.22
N LEU A 130 8.45 8.95 3.54
CA LEU A 130 7.15 9.03 4.21
C LEU A 130 6.51 10.43 4.12
N ARG A 131 7.27 11.47 3.74
CA ARG A 131 6.77 12.84 3.51
C ARG A 131 5.74 12.92 2.38
N GLU A 132 5.72 11.94 1.48
CA GLU A 132 4.78 11.88 0.37
C GLU A 132 3.38 11.44 0.80
N LEU A 133 3.24 10.82 1.97
CA LEU A 133 1.99 10.31 2.51
C LEU A 133 1.13 11.43 3.13
N LYS A 134 0.68 12.38 2.31
CA LYS A 134 -0.02 13.60 2.73
C LYS A 134 -1.38 13.38 3.41
N GLN A 135 -1.93 12.16 3.35
CA GLN A 135 -3.19 11.81 4.00
C GLN A 135 -3.01 11.18 5.39
N LEU A 136 -1.75 10.94 5.82
CA LEU A 136 -1.49 10.40 7.14
C LEU A 136 -2.03 11.32 8.23
N LYS A 137 -2.65 10.68 9.21
CA LYS A 137 -3.15 11.28 10.45
C LYS A 137 -2.31 10.89 11.65
N GLN A 138 -1.84 9.63 11.65
CA GLN A 138 -1.01 9.10 12.73
C GLN A 138 0.07 8.19 12.16
N LEU A 139 1.28 8.36 12.66
CA LEU A 139 2.46 7.61 12.27
C LEU A 139 3.24 7.18 13.52
N TRP A 140 3.35 5.88 13.75
CA TRP A 140 4.12 5.30 14.84
C TRP A 140 5.48 4.82 14.36
N LEU A 141 6.55 5.44 14.87
CA LEU A 141 7.94 5.16 14.52
C LEU A 141 8.79 4.74 15.73
N TYR A 142 8.15 4.58 16.87
CA TYR A 142 8.82 4.23 18.12
C TYR A 142 9.75 3.02 17.97
N GLY A 143 10.98 3.15 18.50
CA GLY A 143 11.96 2.07 18.49
C GLY A 143 12.68 1.87 17.15
N ASN A 144 12.71 2.89 16.30
CA ASN A 144 13.58 2.97 15.13
C ASN A 144 14.80 3.88 15.41
N PRO A 145 15.96 3.63 14.78
CA PRO A 145 17.15 4.45 14.96
C PRO A 145 17.07 5.73 14.11
N LEU A 146 16.19 6.66 14.50
CA LEU A 146 15.92 7.89 13.75
C LEU A 146 16.79 9.06 14.24
N GLU A 147 17.21 9.91 13.30
CA GLU A 147 17.82 11.17 13.61
C GLU A 147 16.77 12.26 13.94
N PRO A 148 16.97 13.07 15.02
CA PRO A 148 16.01 14.12 15.39
C PRO A 148 15.74 15.14 14.28
N ALA A 149 16.74 15.43 13.45
CA ALA A 149 16.59 16.34 12.31
C ALA A 149 15.65 15.76 11.22
N ALA A 150 15.69 14.44 11.00
CA ALA A 150 14.81 13.78 10.05
C ALA A 150 13.35 13.79 10.54
N VAL A 151 13.15 13.61 11.85
CA VAL A 151 11.82 13.69 12.48
C VAL A 151 11.24 15.10 12.36
N ALA A 152 11.99 16.13 12.73
CA ALA A 152 11.54 17.51 12.62
C ALA A 152 11.14 17.88 11.17
N ALA A 153 11.94 17.45 10.19
CA ALA A 153 11.64 17.67 8.78
C ALA A 153 10.42 16.89 8.27
N LEU A 154 10.10 15.74 8.89
CA LEU A 154 8.89 14.97 8.60
C LEU A 154 7.65 15.66 9.18
N GLU A 155 7.72 16.13 10.42
CA GLU A 155 6.63 16.87 11.08
C GLU A 155 6.30 18.17 10.33
N GLU A 156 7.32 18.88 9.84
CA GLU A 156 7.14 20.07 9.00
C GLU A 156 6.45 19.72 7.66
N ALA A 157 6.80 18.58 7.06
CA ALA A 157 6.20 18.12 5.79
C ALA A 157 4.77 17.59 5.95
N LEU A 158 4.41 17.10 7.15
CA LEU A 158 3.12 16.48 7.48
C LEU A 158 2.44 17.19 8.67
N PRO A 159 2.06 18.47 8.56
CA PRO A 159 1.57 19.27 9.69
C PRO A 159 0.21 18.79 10.26
N LYS A 160 -0.45 17.84 9.60
CA LYS A 160 -1.73 17.24 10.03
C LYS A 160 -1.57 15.83 10.58
N CYS A 161 -0.34 15.32 10.63
CA CYS A 161 -0.01 13.99 11.09
C CYS A 161 0.57 14.06 12.52
N GLU A 162 0.04 13.26 13.41
CA GLU A 162 0.65 13.03 14.73
C GLU A 162 1.76 11.98 14.57
N VAL A 163 2.99 12.34 14.91
CA VAL A 163 4.14 11.44 14.82
C VAL A 163 4.53 10.98 16.23
N PHE A 164 4.57 9.67 16.45
CA PHE A 164 4.94 9.03 17.69
C PHE A 164 6.32 8.35 17.54
N ILE A 165 7.34 8.80 18.30
CA ILE A 165 8.73 8.35 18.23
C ILE A 165 9.23 7.83 19.58
#